data_8dfc235d8b579e5f39d3abee734f0763
#
_entry.id   8dfc235d8b579e5f39d3abee734f0763
#
_cell.length_a   1.000
_cell.length_b   1.000
_cell.length_c   1.000
_cell.angle_alpha   90.00
_cell.angle_beta   90.00
_cell.angle_gamma   90.00
#
_symmetry.space_group_name_H-M   'P 1'
#
loop_
_entity.id
_entity.type
_entity.pdbx_description
1 polymer ?
#
loop_
_entity_poly.entity_id
_entity_poly.type
_entity_poly.pdbx_seq_one_letter_code
_entity_poly.pdbx_strand_id
1 'polypeptide(L)'
;MKNPTETQANLCRICDLKEYHPVYRVREMMCGLDEEFLYFQCVQCKCLQIIEFPANISKYYPKGYLSFVTDPSYFYRKPLESSVRRLRDSYSALGKGLIGQCVEKIYPAPADLKTLSLIPLTKESKILDVGCGTGTLLYLLYEAGFSNLLGVDPYIDQDIKYENGLTILRQGLQEVKGSWDLIMFHHSFEHMQDPTKTL
;
A
#
# COMPACT_ATOMS: atom_id res chain seq x y z
N MET A 1 -0.83 -23.84 -7.12
CA MET A 1 0.53 -23.66 -6.55
C MET A 1 1.39 -24.81 -7.01
N LYS A 2 2.67 -24.55 -7.34
CA LYS A 2 3.61 -25.65 -7.64
C LYS A 2 3.80 -26.48 -6.36
N ASN A 3 4.13 -27.77 -6.49
CA ASN A 3 4.46 -28.62 -5.34
C ASN A 3 5.72 -28.07 -4.63
N PRO A 4 5.82 -28.24 -3.30
CA PRO A 4 7.03 -27.87 -2.57
C PRO A 4 8.24 -28.61 -3.13
N THR A 5 9.38 -27.96 -3.22
CA THR A 5 10.62 -28.56 -3.75
C THR A 5 11.35 -29.37 -2.67
N GLU A 6 11.23 -28.96 -1.42
CA GLU A 6 11.90 -29.55 -0.25
C GLU A 6 11.26 -29.06 1.06
N THR A 7 11.77 -29.53 2.20
CA THR A 7 11.46 -28.98 3.52
C THR A 7 12.73 -28.44 4.18
N GLN A 8 12.63 -27.27 4.84
CA GLN A 8 13.75 -26.64 5.51
C GLN A 8 13.34 -26.07 6.87
N ALA A 9 14.24 -26.16 7.85
CA ALA A 9 14.03 -25.54 9.16
C ALA A 9 14.15 -24.01 9.05
N ASN A 10 13.05 -23.30 9.33
CA ASN A 10 12.99 -21.85 9.33
C ASN A 10 12.19 -21.34 10.54
N LEU A 11 12.50 -20.13 10.97
CA LEU A 11 11.71 -19.40 11.97
C LEU A 11 10.62 -18.60 11.26
N CYS A 12 9.36 -18.83 11.61
CA CYS A 12 8.26 -18.03 11.12
C CYS A 12 8.28 -16.63 11.78
N ARG A 13 8.38 -15.57 10.98
CA ARG A 13 8.41 -14.17 11.47
C ARG A 13 7.04 -13.66 11.94
N ILE A 14 5.98 -14.49 11.84
CA ILE A 14 4.61 -14.11 12.25
C ILE A 14 4.17 -14.79 13.54
N CYS A 15 4.49 -16.09 13.73
CA CYS A 15 4.03 -16.86 14.88
C CYS A 15 5.19 -17.51 15.67
N ASP A 16 6.42 -17.15 15.36
CA ASP A 16 7.67 -17.59 16.02
C ASP A 16 7.90 -19.11 16.05
N LEU A 17 7.12 -19.86 15.25
CA LEU A 17 7.33 -21.31 15.13
C LEU A 17 8.64 -21.59 14.40
N LYS A 18 9.54 -22.35 15.05
CA LYS A 18 10.77 -22.84 14.47
C LYS A 18 10.65 -24.33 14.19
N GLU A 19 10.37 -24.67 12.94
CA GLU A 19 10.12 -26.05 12.49
C GLU A 19 10.55 -26.25 11.04
N TYR A 20 10.44 -27.50 10.54
CA TYR A 20 10.58 -27.78 9.12
C TYR A 20 9.32 -27.38 8.36
N HIS A 21 9.49 -26.51 7.39
CA HIS A 21 8.43 -25.97 6.55
C HIS A 21 8.60 -26.38 5.09
N PRO A 22 7.52 -26.57 4.32
CA PRO A 22 7.60 -26.76 2.89
C PRO A 22 8.17 -25.50 2.22
N VAL A 23 9.13 -25.70 1.31
CA VAL A 23 9.84 -24.64 0.58
C VAL A 23 9.45 -24.67 -0.89
N TYR A 24 9.28 -23.50 -1.45
CA TYR A 24 8.92 -23.26 -2.83
C TYR A 24 9.98 -22.40 -3.51
N ARG A 25 10.41 -22.83 -4.70
CA ARG A 25 11.26 -22.04 -5.57
C ARG A 25 10.40 -21.17 -6.49
N VAL A 26 10.56 -19.88 -6.42
CA VAL A 26 9.78 -18.89 -7.16
C VAL A 26 10.74 -18.01 -7.97
N ARG A 27 10.37 -17.74 -9.20
CA ARG A 27 11.15 -16.88 -10.10
C ARG A 27 10.54 -15.48 -10.14
N GLU A 28 11.40 -14.46 -10.08
CA GLU A 28 11.01 -13.08 -10.32
C GLU A 28 10.57 -12.92 -11.79
N MET A 29 9.39 -12.34 -12.02
CA MET A 29 8.82 -12.20 -13.36
C MET A 29 8.30 -10.77 -13.63
N MET A 30 8.38 -9.87 -12.68
CA MET A 30 7.81 -8.52 -12.79
C MET A 30 8.81 -7.52 -13.35
N CYS A 31 10.06 -7.58 -12.87
CA CYS A 31 11.13 -6.65 -13.27
C CYS A 31 12.01 -7.21 -14.39
N GLY A 32 11.80 -8.47 -14.80
CA GLY A 32 12.59 -9.13 -15.85
C GLY A 32 13.99 -9.51 -15.43
N LEU A 33 14.28 -9.58 -14.13
CA LEU A 33 15.57 -9.95 -13.58
C LEU A 33 15.79 -11.48 -13.58
N ASP A 34 14.71 -12.25 -13.72
CA ASP A 34 14.70 -13.72 -13.81
C ASP A 34 15.41 -14.43 -12.62
N GLU A 35 15.50 -13.75 -11.48
CA GLU A 35 16.14 -14.26 -10.27
C GLU A 35 15.25 -15.26 -9.55
N GLU A 36 15.85 -16.25 -8.91
CA GLU A 36 15.12 -17.23 -8.11
C GLU A 36 15.16 -16.90 -6.63
N PHE A 37 14.00 -17.04 -5.99
CA PHE A 37 13.82 -16.87 -4.54
C PHE A 37 13.25 -18.14 -3.92
N LEU A 38 13.67 -18.41 -2.70
CA LEU A 38 13.12 -19.47 -1.88
C LEU A 38 12.10 -18.87 -0.89
N TYR A 39 10.90 -19.43 -0.92
CA TYR A 39 9.84 -19.10 0.03
C TYR A 39 9.51 -20.35 0.84
N PHE A 40 9.20 -20.19 2.11
CA PHE A 40 8.60 -21.25 2.92
C PHE A 40 7.17 -20.90 3.32
N GLN A 41 6.34 -21.92 3.49
CA GLN A 41 5.00 -21.75 4.06
C GLN A 41 4.98 -22.31 5.46
N CYS A 42 4.70 -21.45 6.46
CA CYS A 42 4.62 -21.88 7.84
C CYS A 42 3.56 -22.99 8.02
N VAL A 43 3.95 -24.11 8.66
CA VAL A 43 3.04 -25.23 8.87
C VAL A 43 1.92 -24.93 9.86
N GLN A 44 2.08 -23.92 10.72
CA GLN A 44 1.10 -23.47 11.70
C GLN A 44 0.19 -22.36 11.15
N CYS A 45 0.71 -21.15 10.92
CA CYS A 45 -0.09 -19.99 10.53
C CYS A 45 -0.34 -19.90 9.02
N LYS A 46 0.27 -20.78 8.22
CA LYS A 46 0.16 -20.84 6.74
C LYS A 46 0.70 -19.62 6.00
N CYS A 47 1.31 -18.66 6.67
CA CYS A 47 1.94 -17.51 6.05
C CYS A 47 3.08 -17.94 5.13
N LEU A 48 3.10 -17.42 3.90
CA LEU A 48 4.17 -17.61 2.93
C LEU A 48 5.21 -16.51 3.12
N GLN A 49 6.48 -16.87 3.30
CA GLN A 49 7.54 -15.93 3.62
C GLN A 49 8.80 -16.23 2.80
N ILE A 50 9.46 -15.17 2.32
CA ILE A 50 10.78 -15.31 1.71
C ILE A 50 11.80 -15.78 2.76
N ILE A 51 12.68 -16.72 2.40
CA ILE A 51 13.70 -17.26 3.34
C ILE A 51 14.76 -16.19 3.59
N GLU A 52 15.37 -15.69 2.51
CA GLU A 52 16.40 -14.66 2.58
C GLU A 52 15.86 -13.35 1.94
N PHE A 53 15.91 -12.28 2.72
CA PHE A 53 15.51 -10.98 2.22
C PHE A 53 16.63 -10.40 1.33
N PRO A 54 16.32 -9.92 0.13
CA PRO A 54 17.35 -9.38 -0.77
C PRO A 54 18.10 -8.20 -0.16
N ALA A 55 19.43 -8.27 -0.13
CA ALA A 55 20.26 -7.20 0.41
C ALA A 55 20.10 -5.87 -0.35
N ASN A 56 19.82 -5.94 -1.65
CA ASN A 56 19.51 -4.78 -2.49
C ASN A 56 18.08 -4.87 -3.04
N ILE A 57 17.11 -4.60 -2.17
CA ILE A 57 15.70 -4.65 -2.55
C ILE A 57 15.33 -3.53 -3.56
N SER A 58 16.06 -2.42 -3.58
CA SER A 58 15.77 -1.28 -4.47
C SER A 58 15.85 -1.63 -5.97
N LYS A 59 16.59 -2.68 -6.33
CA LYS A 59 16.65 -3.14 -7.74
C LYS A 59 15.32 -3.67 -8.27
N TYR A 60 14.40 -4.08 -7.37
CA TYR A 60 13.05 -4.53 -7.73
C TYR A 60 12.03 -3.38 -7.80
N TYR A 61 12.51 -2.15 -7.58
CA TYR A 61 11.75 -0.92 -7.75
C TYR A 61 12.39 -0.02 -8.81
N PRO A 62 12.36 -0.43 -10.10
CA PRO A 62 12.98 0.34 -11.18
C PRO A 62 12.28 1.69 -11.35
N LYS A 63 12.97 2.68 -11.95
CA LYS A 63 12.44 4.04 -12.18
C LYS A 63 11.12 4.10 -12.96
N GLY A 64 10.72 3.07 -13.65
CA GLY A 64 9.43 2.94 -14.34
C GLY A 64 8.37 2.17 -13.56
N TYR A 65 8.59 1.88 -12.28
CA TYR A 65 7.63 1.17 -11.45
C TYR A 65 6.31 1.93 -11.39
N LEU A 66 5.19 1.23 -11.65
CA LEU A 66 3.88 1.85 -11.85
C LEU A 66 3.49 2.81 -10.71
N SER A 67 3.75 2.40 -9.46
CA SER A 67 3.44 3.23 -8.28
C SER A 67 4.29 4.50 -8.17
N PHE A 68 5.37 4.64 -8.95
CA PHE A 68 6.26 5.81 -8.93
C PHE A 68 6.08 6.76 -10.12
N VAL A 69 5.34 6.34 -11.15
CA VAL A 69 5.13 7.15 -12.37
C VAL A 69 3.71 7.66 -12.52
N THR A 70 2.78 7.20 -11.70
CA THR A 70 1.38 7.64 -11.75
C THR A 70 1.25 9.05 -11.16
N ASP A 71 0.78 10.01 -11.95
CA ASP A 71 0.39 11.35 -11.46
C ASP A 71 -1.12 11.36 -11.16
N PRO A 72 -1.53 11.27 -9.89
CA PRO A 72 -2.95 11.24 -9.52
C PRO A 72 -3.67 12.55 -9.79
N SER A 73 -2.97 13.67 -9.93
CA SER A 73 -3.57 14.98 -10.25
C SER A 73 -4.31 14.96 -11.60
N TYR A 74 -3.86 14.10 -12.51
CA TYR A 74 -4.50 13.92 -13.82
C TYR A 74 -6.00 13.67 -13.73
N PHE A 75 -6.46 12.93 -12.73
CA PHE A 75 -7.86 12.59 -12.54
C PHE A 75 -8.74 13.77 -12.13
N TYR A 76 -8.14 14.90 -11.70
CA TYR A 76 -8.85 16.06 -11.16
C TYR A 76 -8.60 17.36 -11.97
N ARG A 77 -8.00 17.26 -13.15
CA ARG A 77 -7.68 18.43 -14.00
C ARG A 77 -8.91 19.13 -14.56
N LYS A 78 -10.00 18.39 -14.82
CA LYS A 78 -11.21 18.96 -15.41
C LYS A 78 -12.22 19.33 -14.32
N PRO A 79 -12.61 20.61 -14.18
CA PRO A 79 -13.39 21.11 -13.03
C PRO A 79 -14.71 20.35 -12.79
N LEU A 80 -15.51 20.10 -13.83
CA LEU A 80 -16.78 19.37 -13.69
C LEU A 80 -16.57 17.92 -13.28
N GLU A 81 -15.67 17.20 -13.96
CA GLU A 81 -15.37 15.82 -13.67
C GLU A 81 -14.77 15.69 -12.26
N SER A 82 -13.92 16.63 -11.84
CA SER A 82 -13.31 16.63 -10.52
C SER A 82 -14.35 16.79 -9.41
N SER A 83 -15.34 17.68 -9.59
CA SER A 83 -16.41 17.86 -8.60
C SER A 83 -17.26 16.59 -8.43
N VAL A 84 -17.58 15.92 -9.53
CA VAL A 84 -18.31 14.64 -9.50
C VAL A 84 -17.48 13.55 -8.81
N ARG A 85 -16.18 13.47 -9.12
CA ARG A 85 -15.25 12.53 -8.47
C ARG A 85 -15.15 12.78 -6.97
N ARG A 86 -14.98 14.03 -6.54
CA ARG A 86 -14.91 14.39 -5.11
C ARG A 86 -16.13 13.94 -4.33
N LEU A 87 -17.34 14.13 -4.87
CA LEU A 87 -18.57 13.66 -4.25
C LEU A 87 -18.62 12.13 -4.13
N ARG A 88 -18.26 11.43 -5.21
CA ARG A 88 -18.15 9.97 -5.25
C ARG A 88 -17.14 9.47 -4.22
N ASP A 89 -15.91 10.02 -4.25
CA ASP A 89 -14.80 9.55 -3.42
C ASP A 89 -15.05 9.82 -1.94
N SER A 90 -15.65 10.98 -1.61
CA SER A 90 -16.09 11.26 -0.25
C SER A 90 -17.15 10.27 0.24
N TYR A 91 -18.13 9.91 -0.61
CA TYR A 91 -19.09 8.87 -0.28
C TYR A 91 -18.43 7.50 -0.12
N SER A 92 -17.56 7.14 -1.06
CA SER A 92 -16.89 5.84 -1.05
C SER A 92 -15.99 5.63 0.16
N ALA A 93 -15.34 6.69 0.65
CA ALA A 93 -14.48 6.62 1.83
C ALA A 93 -15.25 6.67 3.15
N LEU A 94 -16.37 7.42 3.22
CA LEU A 94 -17.09 7.71 4.47
C LEU A 94 -18.45 7.00 4.58
N GLY A 95 -18.98 6.44 3.51
CA GLY A 95 -20.31 5.84 3.47
C GLY A 95 -21.47 6.84 3.59
N LYS A 96 -21.22 8.15 3.43
CA LYS A 96 -22.19 9.24 3.71
C LYS A 96 -22.35 10.17 2.50
N GLY A 97 -23.60 10.57 2.21
CA GLY A 97 -23.94 11.54 1.16
C GLY A 97 -24.72 10.95 0.01
N LEU A 98 -25.99 11.36 -0.15
CA LEU A 98 -26.92 10.82 -1.16
C LEU A 98 -26.45 11.05 -2.60
N ILE A 99 -25.90 12.23 -2.90
CA ILE A 99 -25.41 12.55 -4.26
C ILE A 99 -24.21 11.67 -4.61
N GLY A 100 -23.25 11.53 -3.68
CA GLY A 100 -22.09 10.66 -3.86
C GLY A 100 -22.50 9.20 -4.06
N GLN A 101 -23.52 8.74 -3.37
CA GLN A 101 -24.09 7.39 -3.53
C GLN A 101 -24.65 7.17 -4.95
N CYS A 102 -25.38 8.15 -5.48
CA CYS A 102 -25.91 8.07 -6.84
C CYS A 102 -24.78 8.04 -7.87
N VAL A 103 -23.77 8.88 -7.69
CA VAL A 103 -22.59 8.92 -8.57
C VAL A 103 -21.82 7.60 -8.51
N GLU A 104 -21.62 7.04 -7.31
CA GLU A 104 -20.93 5.78 -7.09
C GLU A 104 -21.55 4.59 -7.83
N LYS A 105 -22.91 4.56 -7.93
CA LYS A 105 -23.63 3.51 -8.66
C LYS A 105 -23.40 3.57 -10.17
N ILE A 106 -23.20 4.76 -10.72
CA ILE A 106 -23.01 4.98 -12.17
C ILE A 106 -21.54 4.94 -12.54
N TYR A 107 -20.70 5.48 -11.67
CA TYR A 107 -19.27 5.60 -11.86
C TYR A 107 -18.53 5.14 -10.59
N PRO A 108 -18.26 3.83 -10.47
CA PRO A 108 -17.67 3.25 -9.26
C PRO A 108 -16.28 3.81 -8.93
N ALA A 109 -16.02 4.02 -7.64
CA ALA A 109 -14.70 4.36 -7.13
C ALA A 109 -13.79 3.11 -7.04
N PRO A 110 -12.46 3.29 -6.91
CA PRO A 110 -11.54 2.20 -6.63
C PRO A 110 -11.94 1.42 -5.38
N ALA A 111 -11.71 0.10 -5.39
CA ALA A 111 -12.08 -0.79 -4.29
C ALA A 111 -11.41 -0.40 -2.97
N ASP A 112 -10.15 0.04 -3.04
CA ASP A 112 -9.35 0.45 -1.90
C ASP A 112 -10.01 1.59 -1.13
N LEU A 113 -10.53 2.57 -1.86
CA LEU A 113 -11.24 3.70 -1.26
C LEU A 113 -12.54 3.26 -0.56
N LYS A 114 -13.25 2.30 -1.14
CA LYS A 114 -14.50 1.76 -0.55
C LYS A 114 -14.24 1.01 0.76
N THR A 115 -13.12 0.31 0.85
CA THR A 115 -12.74 -0.43 2.06
C THR A 115 -12.64 0.49 3.28
N LEU A 116 -12.27 1.75 3.09
CA LEU A 116 -12.18 2.73 4.17
C LEU A 116 -13.53 3.05 4.81
N SER A 117 -14.63 2.94 4.08
CA SER A 117 -15.99 3.15 4.65
C SER A 117 -16.37 2.16 5.75
N LEU A 118 -15.64 1.05 5.88
CA LEU A 118 -15.81 0.06 6.94
C LEU A 118 -15.16 0.49 8.27
N ILE A 119 -14.36 1.56 8.24
CA ILE A 119 -13.64 2.10 9.38
C ILE A 119 -14.32 3.41 9.80
N PRO A 120 -14.49 3.70 11.10
CA PRO A 120 -15.15 4.92 11.56
C PRO A 120 -14.26 6.15 11.42
N LEU A 121 -13.96 6.55 10.17
CA LEU A 121 -13.15 7.70 9.83
C LEU A 121 -14.00 8.97 9.71
N THR A 122 -13.33 10.11 9.94
CA THR A 122 -13.82 11.44 9.61
C THR A 122 -12.82 12.17 8.72
N LYS A 123 -13.19 13.32 8.17
CA LYS A 123 -12.28 14.11 7.32
C LYS A 123 -11.07 14.66 8.07
N GLU A 124 -11.16 14.72 9.38
CA GLU A 124 -10.12 15.19 10.32
C GLU A 124 -9.22 14.04 10.80
N SER A 125 -9.57 12.77 10.51
CA SER A 125 -8.77 11.62 10.91
C SER A 125 -7.35 11.72 10.35
N LYS A 126 -6.36 11.40 11.19
CA LYS A 126 -4.95 11.38 10.84
C LYS A 126 -4.63 10.04 10.18
N ILE A 127 -4.29 10.07 8.91
CA ILE A 127 -4.04 8.87 8.11
C ILE A 127 -2.60 8.87 7.62
N LEU A 128 -1.89 7.78 7.89
CA LEU A 128 -0.56 7.48 7.36
C LEU A 128 -0.66 6.35 6.34
N ASP A 129 -0.07 6.52 5.17
CA ASP A 129 0.09 5.47 4.17
C ASP A 129 1.57 5.14 3.97
N VAL A 130 1.95 3.89 4.27
CA VAL A 130 3.34 3.43 4.29
C VAL A 130 3.63 2.60 3.04
N GLY A 131 4.65 2.99 2.29
CA GLY A 131 4.96 2.41 0.97
C GLY A 131 3.96 2.87 -0.09
N CYS A 132 3.54 4.14 -0.01
CA CYS A 132 2.44 4.69 -0.80
C CYS A 132 2.83 5.04 -2.26
N GLY A 133 4.10 4.89 -2.66
CA GLY A 133 4.59 5.35 -3.95
C GLY A 133 4.35 6.85 -4.15
N THR A 134 3.69 7.24 -5.23
CA THR A 134 3.29 8.65 -5.46
C THR A 134 2.09 9.09 -4.62
N GLY A 135 1.52 8.23 -3.79
CA GLY A 135 0.41 8.58 -2.90
C GLY A 135 -0.95 8.69 -3.62
N THR A 136 -1.20 7.86 -4.62
CA THR A 136 -2.45 7.92 -5.39
C THR A 136 -3.69 7.83 -4.50
N LEU A 137 -3.74 6.88 -3.55
CA LEU A 137 -4.88 6.73 -2.64
C LEU A 137 -5.02 7.95 -1.73
N LEU A 138 -3.91 8.47 -1.18
CA LEU A 138 -3.93 9.69 -0.37
C LEU A 138 -4.38 10.91 -1.16
N TYR A 139 -4.02 10.99 -2.45
CA TYR A 139 -4.50 12.08 -3.31
C TYR A 139 -6.03 12.04 -3.47
N LEU A 140 -6.60 10.84 -3.68
CA LEU A 140 -8.06 10.66 -3.75
C LEU A 140 -8.73 11.06 -2.42
N LEU A 141 -8.15 10.68 -1.28
CA LEU A 141 -8.64 11.06 0.04
C LEU A 141 -8.56 12.58 0.26
N TYR A 142 -7.45 13.21 -0.14
CA TYR A 142 -7.31 14.65 -0.06
C TYR A 142 -8.41 15.38 -0.85
N GLU A 143 -8.63 14.95 -2.09
CA GLU A 143 -9.69 15.49 -2.95
C GLU A 143 -11.11 15.19 -2.41
N ALA A 144 -11.29 14.08 -1.67
CA ALA A 144 -12.52 13.76 -0.95
C ALA A 144 -12.75 14.64 0.31
N GLY A 145 -11.74 15.44 0.68
CA GLY A 145 -11.80 16.43 1.76
C GLY A 145 -11.16 16.02 3.08
N PHE A 146 -10.36 14.96 3.12
CA PHE A 146 -9.52 14.63 4.28
C PHE A 146 -8.35 15.62 4.37
N SER A 147 -7.99 16.07 5.59
CA SER A 147 -7.02 17.14 5.79
C SER A 147 -5.71 16.71 6.45
N ASN A 148 -5.70 15.58 7.14
CA ASN A 148 -4.55 15.15 7.95
C ASN A 148 -3.95 13.86 7.37
N LEU A 149 -3.32 13.99 6.20
CA LEU A 149 -2.76 12.88 5.44
C LEU A 149 -1.24 12.99 5.35
N LEU A 150 -0.55 11.88 5.53
CA LEU A 150 0.88 11.74 5.26
C LEU A 150 1.15 10.45 4.51
N GLY A 151 1.88 10.53 3.42
CA GLY A 151 2.43 9.38 2.72
C GLY A 151 3.94 9.29 2.92
N VAL A 152 4.44 8.07 3.07
CA VAL A 152 5.87 7.80 3.14
C VAL A 152 6.25 6.62 2.25
N ASP A 153 7.36 6.76 1.52
CA ASP A 153 7.93 5.68 0.72
C ASP A 153 9.44 5.88 0.58
N PRO A 154 10.27 4.93 1.01
CA PRO A 154 11.73 5.07 0.96
C PRO A 154 12.30 4.93 -0.46
N TYR A 155 11.52 4.45 -1.44
CA TYR A 155 12.00 4.10 -2.78
C TYR A 155 11.64 5.13 -3.86
N ILE A 156 10.84 6.15 -3.56
CA ILE A 156 10.63 7.29 -4.46
C ILE A 156 11.93 8.11 -4.61
N ASP A 157 12.10 8.79 -5.73
CA ASP A 157 13.34 9.53 -6.02
C ASP A 157 13.56 10.71 -5.07
N GLN A 158 12.49 11.41 -4.67
CA GLN A 158 12.49 12.59 -3.79
C GLN A 158 11.12 12.81 -3.17
N ASP A 159 11.02 13.73 -2.20
CA ASP A 159 9.74 14.17 -1.66
C ASP A 159 8.85 14.74 -2.77
N ILE A 160 7.57 14.41 -2.71
CA ILE A 160 6.56 14.90 -3.66
C ILE A 160 5.65 15.89 -2.94
N LYS A 161 5.54 17.10 -3.47
CA LYS A 161 4.60 18.12 -3.00
C LYS A 161 3.61 18.43 -4.12
N TYR A 162 2.35 18.06 -3.91
CA TYR A 162 1.28 18.34 -4.83
C TYR A 162 0.75 19.77 -4.68
N GLU A 163 0.23 20.35 -5.77
CA GLU A 163 -0.34 21.70 -5.77
C GLU A 163 -1.51 21.86 -4.78
N ASN A 164 -2.25 20.79 -4.51
CA ASN A 164 -3.34 20.78 -3.54
C ASN A 164 -2.86 20.80 -2.08
N GLY A 165 -1.56 20.65 -1.82
CA GLY A 165 -0.95 20.67 -0.49
C GLY A 165 -0.61 19.30 0.09
N LEU A 166 -1.02 18.19 -0.53
CA LEU A 166 -0.63 16.85 -0.10
C LEU A 166 0.89 16.67 -0.27
N THR A 167 1.52 16.06 0.73
CA THR A 167 2.95 15.77 0.73
C THR A 167 3.20 14.28 0.91
N ILE A 168 4.10 13.73 0.09
CA ILE A 168 4.66 12.39 0.23
C ILE A 168 6.14 12.54 0.53
N LEU A 169 6.63 11.89 1.59
CA LEU A 169 8.03 12.01 2.02
C LEU A 169 8.82 10.77 1.62
N ARG A 170 10.03 10.99 1.15
CA ARG A 170 11.00 9.93 0.90
C ARG A 170 11.65 9.48 2.20
N GLN A 171 10.93 8.66 2.98
CA GLN A 171 11.43 8.14 4.25
C GLN A 171 10.79 6.79 4.58
N GLY A 172 11.42 6.05 5.48
CA GLY A 172 10.88 4.81 6.03
C GLY A 172 9.91 5.07 7.19
N LEU A 173 9.11 4.06 7.55
CA LEU A 173 8.17 4.15 8.68
C LEU A 173 8.87 4.51 10.00
N GLN A 174 10.11 4.04 10.23
CA GLN A 174 10.87 4.28 11.46
C GLN A 174 11.21 5.74 11.69
N GLU A 175 11.16 6.57 10.66
CA GLU A 175 11.43 8.00 10.72
C GLU A 175 10.17 8.82 11.01
N VAL A 176 8.99 8.20 10.86
CA VAL A 176 7.69 8.85 11.08
C VAL A 176 7.43 9.02 12.57
N LYS A 177 7.06 10.23 12.96
CA LYS A 177 6.70 10.57 14.35
C LYS A 177 5.23 10.94 14.44
N GLY A 178 4.68 10.78 15.63
CA GLY A 178 3.30 11.17 15.91
C GLY A 178 2.37 9.98 16.16
N SER A 179 1.09 10.26 16.25
CA SER A 179 0.02 9.28 16.43
C SER A 179 -0.97 9.39 15.27
N TRP A 180 -1.51 8.27 14.85
CA TRP A 180 -2.36 8.13 13.68
C TRP A 180 -3.65 7.43 14.05
N ASP A 181 -4.77 7.85 13.46
CA ASP A 181 -6.06 7.16 13.62
C ASP A 181 -6.15 5.95 12.71
N LEU A 182 -5.42 5.99 11.58
CA LEU A 182 -5.29 4.89 10.63
C LEU A 182 -3.87 4.86 10.06
N ILE A 183 -3.27 3.68 10.05
CA ILE A 183 -2.04 3.38 9.30
C ILE A 183 -2.39 2.37 8.24
N MET A 184 -2.07 2.68 6.98
CA MET A 184 -2.32 1.82 5.83
C MET A 184 -1.01 1.27 5.27
N PHE A 185 -1.08 0.04 4.77
CA PHE A 185 -0.02 -0.62 4.03
C PHE A 185 -0.61 -1.20 2.74
N HIS A 186 -0.69 -0.38 1.72
CA HIS A 186 -1.26 -0.79 0.44
C HIS A 186 -0.19 -1.48 -0.42
N HIS A 187 -0.23 -2.83 -0.51
CA HIS A 187 0.77 -3.63 -1.22
C HIS A 187 2.21 -3.33 -0.80
N SER A 188 2.41 -3.07 0.50
CA SER A 188 3.73 -2.75 1.06
C SER A 188 4.08 -3.59 2.29
N PHE A 189 3.10 -4.06 3.05
CA PHE A 189 3.33 -4.83 4.27
C PHE A 189 4.03 -6.17 4.01
N GLU A 190 3.72 -6.82 2.89
CA GLU A 190 4.35 -8.06 2.43
C GLU A 190 5.83 -7.92 2.11
N HIS A 191 6.30 -6.67 1.93
CA HIS A 191 7.71 -6.35 1.67
C HIS A 191 8.47 -5.94 2.94
N MET A 192 7.82 -5.93 4.11
CA MET A 192 8.50 -5.62 5.38
C MET A 192 9.34 -6.80 5.83
N GLN A 193 10.61 -6.54 6.14
CA GLN A 193 11.54 -7.58 6.57
C GLN A 193 11.13 -8.21 7.90
N ASP A 194 10.64 -7.40 8.82
CA ASP A 194 10.17 -7.81 10.15
C ASP A 194 8.76 -7.24 10.41
N PRO A 195 7.71 -7.93 9.94
CA PRO A 195 6.34 -7.42 10.01
C PRO A 195 5.85 -7.26 11.47
N THR A 196 6.30 -8.09 12.40
CA THR A 196 5.88 -8.00 13.80
C THR A 196 6.49 -6.82 14.54
N LYS A 197 7.70 -6.39 14.17
CA LYS A 197 8.31 -5.15 14.69
C LYS A 197 7.79 -3.90 13.98
N THR A 198 7.21 -4.06 12.80
CA THR A 198 6.63 -2.95 12.04
C THR A 198 5.32 -2.48 12.65
N LEU A 199 4.55 -3.39 13.24
CA LEU A 199 3.29 -3.12 13.95
C LEU A 199 3.51 -2.83 15.43
#